data_1bb829a04fc64dff75f2427e719d836b
#
_entry.id   1bb829a04fc64dff75f2427e719d836b
#
_cell.length_a   1.000
_cell.length_b   1.000
_cell.length_c   1.000
_cell.angle_alpha   90.00
_cell.angle_beta   90.00
_cell.angle_gamma   90.00
#
_symmetry.space_group_name_H-M   'P 1'
#
loop_
_entity.id
_entity.type
_entity.pdbx_description
1 polymer ?
#
loop_
_entity_poly.entity_id
_entity_poly.type
_entity_poly.pdbx_seq_one_letter_code
_entity_poly.pdbx_strand_id
1 'polypeptide(L)'
;CRRCVAACNEQYVGVIGANNRGIDTAIGTPFEVGLSNVPCISCGQCTVVCPTGALVEKDDTDKIWAALADPDKHVVVQTAPSIRATLGECFGMPIGTNVEGKMVAALRRLGFDKIFDTDFAADLTIVEEANELVERIKNNGTLPMITSCSPGWVKFCEYYYPDMLEHLSTCKSPQQMAGAVIKTYYADKMGIDPKDIVSVSVIPCTAKKFEIGREDQSAAG
;
A
#
# COMPACT_ATOMS: atom_id res chain seq x y z
N CYS A 1 -8.09 0.18 26.74
CA CYS A 1 -9.23 1.09 26.47
C CYS A 1 -10.15 0.57 25.36
N ARG A 2 -9.70 -0.41 24.58
CA ARG A 2 -10.46 -1.13 23.52
C ARG A 2 -10.89 -0.26 22.32
N ARG A 3 -10.34 0.94 22.13
CA ARG A 3 -10.63 1.76 20.94
C ARG A 3 -10.28 1.04 19.63
N CYS A 4 -9.14 0.33 19.60
CA CYS A 4 -8.71 -0.45 18.45
C CYS A 4 -9.69 -1.61 18.14
N VAL A 5 -10.24 -2.26 19.17
CA VAL A 5 -11.27 -3.30 18.99
C VAL A 5 -12.53 -2.69 18.36
N ALA A 6 -13.00 -1.56 18.89
CA ALA A 6 -14.15 -0.85 18.34
C ALA A 6 -13.89 -0.46 16.86
N ALA A 7 -12.74 0.15 16.56
CA ALA A 7 -12.38 0.51 15.20
C ALA A 7 -12.30 -0.69 14.24
N CYS A 8 -11.82 -1.84 14.72
CA CYS A 8 -11.79 -3.07 13.93
C CYS A 8 -13.20 -3.59 13.63
N ASN A 9 -14.10 -3.52 14.62
CA ASN A 9 -15.49 -3.92 14.44
C ASN A 9 -16.24 -2.98 13.46
N GLU A 10 -15.97 -1.67 13.53
CA GLU A 10 -16.54 -0.69 12.59
C GLU A 10 -16.13 -0.94 11.13
N GLN A 11 -15.01 -1.63 10.90
CA GLN A 11 -14.60 -2.08 9.57
C GLN A 11 -15.23 -3.42 9.18
N TYR A 12 -16.15 -3.97 9.96
CA TYR A 12 -16.75 -5.29 9.80
C TYR A 12 -15.73 -6.45 9.75
N VAL A 13 -14.55 -6.27 10.35
CA VAL A 13 -13.45 -7.24 10.36
C VAL A 13 -13.39 -8.00 11.69
N GLY A 14 -13.34 -7.30 12.82
CA GLY A 14 -13.50 -7.87 14.15
C GLY A 14 -12.46 -8.92 14.59
N VAL A 15 -11.23 -8.86 14.05
CA VAL A 15 -10.19 -9.88 14.28
C VAL A 15 -9.35 -9.67 15.54
N ILE A 16 -9.50 -8.55 16.22
CA ILE A 16 -8.81 -8.27 17.48
C ILE A 16 -9.82 -8.09 18.61
N GLY A 17 -9.46 -8.57 19.78
CA GLY A 17 -10.30 -8.54 20.96
C GLY A 17 -9.47 -8.44 22.24
N ALA A 18 -10.15 -8.49 23.40
CA ALA A 18 -9.50 -8.59 24.69
C ALA A 18 -9.25 -10.05 25.01
N ASN A 19 -8.01 -10.44 25.17
CA ASN A 19 -7.57 -11.73 25.70
C ASN A 19 -7.33 -11.59 27.20
N ASN A 20 -7.51 -12.67 27.93
CA ASN A 20 -7.41 -12.72 29.39
C ASN A 20 -8.40 -11.79 30.12
N ARG A 21 -8.19 -11.58 31.41
CA ARG A 21 -9.04 -10.73 32.26
C ARG A 21 -8.25 -10.04 33.36
N GLY A 22 -8.86 -9.04 33.98
CA GLY A 22 -8.26 -8.30 35.08
C GLY A 22 -7.03 -7.51 34.62
N ILE A 23 -5.98 -7.56 35.39
CA ILE A 23 -4.71 -6.88 35.11
C ILE A 23 -3.96 -7.49 33.91
N ASP A 24 -4.21 -8.77 33.64
CA ASP A 24 -3.58 -9.49 32.55
C ASP A 24 -4.31 -9.29 31.20
N THR A 25 -5.30 -8.43 31.14
CA THR A 25 -6.03 -8.14 29.91
C THR A 25 -5.10 -7.54 28.86
N ALA A 26 -4.90 -8.25 27.76
CA ALA A 26 -4.16 -7.78 26.59
C ALA A 26 -5.09 -7.68 25.36
N ILE A 27 -4.79 -6.78 24.45
CA ILE A 27 -5.49 -6.71 23.16
C ILE A 27 -4.68 -7.48 22.12
N GLY A 28 -5.32 -8.41 21.46
CA GLY A 28 -4.69 -9.27 20.47
C GLY A 28 -5.70 -10.02 19.62
N THR A 29 -5.20 -10.91 18.80
CA THR A 29 -6.00 -11.88 18.05
C THR A 29 -6.44 -13.03 18.95
N PRO A 30 -7.49 -13.80 18.58
CA PRO A 30 -7.82 -15.04 19.28
C PRO A 30 -6.60 -15.95 19.36
N PHE A 31 -6.40 -16.56 20.53
CA PHE A 31 -5.28 -17.49 20.81
C PHE A 31 -3.88 -16.89 20.54
N GLU A 32 -3.76 -15.57 20.51
CA GLU A 32 -2.49 -14.84 20.31
C GLU A 32 -1.76 -15.20 19.00
N VAL A 33 -2.48 -15.71 18.00
CA VAL A 33 -1.92 -15.97 16.67
C VAL A 33 -1.56 -14.67 15.96
N GLY A 34 -0.62 -14.72 15.03
CA GLY A 34 -0.24 -13.54 14.24
C GLY A 34 -1.39 -12.97 13.39
N LEU A 35 -1.37 -11.66 13.12
CA LEU A 35 -2.38 -11.00 12.26
C LEU A 35 -2.45 -11.58 10.84
N SER A 36 -1.39 -12.23 10.37
CA SER A 36 -1.37 -12.96 9.10
C SER A 36 -2.23 -14.23 9.09
N ASN A 37 -2.54 -14.77 10.27
CA ASN A 37 -3.29 -16.02 10.45
C ASN A 37 -4.78 -15.80 10.78
N VAL A 38 -5.22 -14.56 10.72
CA VAL A 38 -6.61 -14.15 10.89
C VAL A 38 -7.04 -13.28 9.70
N PRO A 39 -8.34 -13.14 9.41
CA PRO A 39 -8.82 -12.38 8.26
C PRO A 39 -8.67 -10.85 8.46
N CYS A 40 -7.49 -10.41 8.86
CA CYS A 40 -7.11 -9.00 8.96
C CYS A 40 -6.87 -8.42 7.57
N ILE A 41 -7.55 -7.32 7.24
CA ILE A 41 -7.43 -6.64 5.96
C ILE A 41 -6.30 -5.60 5.91
N SER A 42 -5.49 -5.51 6.95
CA SER A 42 -4.34 -4.59 7.05
C SER A 42 -4.70 -3.10 6.88
N CYS A 43 -5.92 -2.70 7.23
CA CYS A 43 -6.42 -1.32 7.03
C CYS A 43 -5.78 -0.27 7.94
N GLY A 44 -5.10 -0.66 9.03
CA GLY A 44 -4.41 0.25 9.95
C GLY A 44 -5.30 1.07 10.89
N GLN A 45 -6.64 0.92 10.85
CA GLN A 45 -7.53 1.73 11.69
C GLN A 45 -7.28 1.54 13.19
N CYS A 46 -6.86 0.35 13.59
CA CYS A 46 -6.49 0.07 14.99
C CYS A 46 -5.26 0.87 15.46
N THR A 47 -4.31 1.17 14.58
CA THR A 47 -3.12 1.97 14.91
C THR A 47 -3.49 3.45 15.06
N VAL A 48 -4.33 3.98 14.16
CA VAL A 48 -4.77 5.39 14.17
C VAL A 48 -5.49 5.78 15.46
N VAL A 49 -6.32 4.88 16.01
CA VAL A 49 -7.12 5.16 17.20
C VAL A 49 -6.43 4.80 18.51
N CYS A 50 -5.21 4.25 18.47
CA CYS A 50 -4.48 3.82 19.66
C CYS A 50 -3.88 5.05 20.39
N PRO A 51 -4.40 5.44 21.57
CA PRO A 51 -3.94 6.66 22.24
C PRO A 51 -2.58 6.50 22.93
N THR A 52 -2.10 5.26 23.06
CA THR A 52 -0.87 4.93 23.78
C THR A 52 0.25 4.46 22.85
N GLY A 53 0.01 4.39 21.54
CA GLY A 53 0.99 3.85 20.58
C GLY A 53 1.34 2.37 20.80
N ALA A 54 0.47 1.62 21.49
CA ALA A 54 0.69 0.17 21.69
C ALA A 54 0.49 -0.65 20.40
N LEU A 55 -0.27 -0.10 19.45
CA LEU A 55 -0.41 -0.62 18.09
C LEU A 55 0.16 0.41 17.14
N VAL A 56 1.13 0.00 16.36
CA VAL A 56 1.83 0.82 15.35
C VAL A 56 1.92 0.04 14.04
N GLU A 57 2.08 0.74 12.95
CA GLU A 57 2.45 0.14 11.68
C GLU A 57 3.90 -0.36 11.74
N LYS A 58 4.20 -1.35 10.90
CA LYS A 58 5.57 -1.84 10.75
C LYS A 58 6.45 -0.73 10.16
N ASP A 59 7.55 -0.42 10.85
CA ASP A 59 8.56 0.49 10.34
C ASP A 59 9.53 -0.24 9.39
N ASP A 60 9.65 0.25 8.17
CA ASP A 60 10.58 -0.25 7.16
C ASP A 60 11.65 0.81 6.79
N THR A 61 11.76 1.93 7.52
CA THR A 61 12.69 3.03 7.20
C THR A 61 14.13 2.60 7.27
N ASP A 62 14.53 1.71 8.19
CA ASP A 62 15.89 1.20 8.29
C ASP A 62 16.34 0.48 7.02
N LYS A 63 15.44 -0.23 6.35
CA LYS A 63 15.74 -0.90 5.07
C LYS A 63 16.01 0.12 3.97
N ILE A 64 15.30 1.24 3.99
CA ILE A 64 15.47 2.31 3.01
C ILE A 64 16.81 2.99 3.23
N TRP A 65 17.16 3.30 4.48
CA TRP A 65 18.48 3.88 4.81
C TRP A 65 19.62 2.94 4.42
N ALA A 66 19.48 1.65 4.65
CA ALA A 66 20.46 0.67 4.22
C ALA A 66 20.63 0.65 2.69
N ALA A 67 19.51 0.71 1.95
CA ALA A 67 19.55 0.76 0.49
C ALA A 67 20.17 2.05 -0.05
N LEU A 68 19.84 3.20 0.55
CA LEU A 68 20.42 4.50 0.16
C LEU A 68 21.92 4.61 0.47
N ALA A 69 22.42 3.85 1.44
CA ALA A 69 23.83 3.79 1.80
C ALA A 69 24.66 2.81 0.93
N ASP A 70 23.99 1.95 0.18
CA ASP A 70 24.63 0.93 -0.67
C ASP A 70 24.91 1.54 -2.06
N PRO A 71 26.19 1.72 -2.43
CA PRO A 71 26.56 2.32 -3.72
C PRO A 71 26.24 1.46 -4.93
N ASP A 72 25.99 0.15 -4.74
CA ASP A 72 25.64 -0.78 -5.80
C ASP A 72 24.12 -0.80 -6.09
N LYS A 73 23.33 -0.05 -5.31
CA LYS A 73 21.88 0.03 -5.49
C LYS A 73 21.43 1.34 -6.13
N HIS A 74 20.52 1.22 -7.06
CA HIS A 74 19.81 2.35 -7.66
C HIS A 74 18.45 2.49 -6.97
N VAL A 75 18.32 3.48 -6.08
CA VAL A 75 17.16 3.62 -5.21
C VAL A 75 16.19 4.64 -5.79
N VAL A 76 15.03 4.17 -6.20
CA VAL A 76 13.99 5.04 -6.76
C VAL A 76 12.78 5.09 -5.81
N VAL A 77 12.05 6.19 -5.85
CA VAL A 77 10.87 6.37 -5.00
C VAL A 77 9.67 6.84 -5.82
N GLN A 78 8.51 6.27 -5.55
CA GLN A 78 7.22 6.78 -6.03
C GLN A 78 6.42 7.38 -4.87
N THR A 79 5.67 8.44 -5.14
CA THR A 79 4.89 9.15 -4.14
C THR A 79 3.41 9.10 -4.46
N ALA A 80 2.58 8.72 -3.47
CA ALA A 80 1.12 8.78 -3.63
C ALA A 80 0.61 10.22 -3.67
N PRO A 81 -0.48 10.51 -4.40
CA PRO A 81 -1.00 11.87 -4.59
C PRO A 81 -1.39 12.56 -3.28
N SER A 82 -1.89 11.85 -2.28
CA SER A 82 -2.28 12.43 -1.00
C SER A 82 -1.11 12.98 -0.18
N ILE A 83 0.09 12.44 -0.33
CA ILE A 83 1.27 12.86 0.44
C ILE A 83 1.62 14.33 0.14
N ARG A 84 1.48 14.78 -1.12
CA ARG A 84 1.76 16.19 -1.49
C ARG A 84 0.85 17.20 -0.80
N ALA A 85 -0.34 16.78 -0.38
CA ALA A 85 -1.32 17.63 0.30
C ALA A 85 -1.28 17.52 1.83
N THR A 86 -0.65 16.47 2.39
CA THR A 86 -0.61 16.22 3.84
C THR A 86 0.75 16.46 4.47
N LEU A 87 1.83 16.25 3.73
CA LEU A 87 3.20 16.38 4.26
C LEU A 87 3.49 17.77 4.83
N GLY A 88 2.91 18.83 4.25
CA GLY A 88 3.12 20.21 4.72
C GLY A 88 2.72 20.43 6.18
N GLU A 89 1.72 19.70 6.67
CA GLU A 89 1.23 19.80 8.05
C GLU A 89 2.31 19.40 9.07
N CYS A 90 3.12 18.39 8.74
CA CYS A 90 4.25 17.95 9.57
C CYS A 90 5.33 19.03 9.74
N PHE A 91 5.33 20.04 8.88
CA PHE A 91 6.26 21.17 8.90
C PHE A 91 5.57 22.51 9.24
N GLY A 92 4.42 22.46 9.88
CA GLY A 92 3.69 23.63 10.35
C GLY A 92 3.01 24.47 9.25
N MET A 93 2.82 23.92 8.06
CA MET A 93 2.07 24.57 6.99
C MET A 93 0.56 24.38 7.18
N PRO A 94 -0.27 25.28 6.64
CA PRO A 94 -1.73 25.11 6.68
C PRO A 94 -2.17 23.77 6.07
N ILE A 95 -3.27 23.23 6.61
CA ILE A 95 -3.89 21.96 6.13
C ILE A 95 -4.15 22.05 4.62
N GLY A 96 -3.81 20.99 3.90
CA GLY A 96 -4.04 20.89 2.46
C GLY A 96 -3.07 21.69 1.59
N THR A 97 -1.99 22.26 2.15
CA THR A 97 -0.98 22.97 1.37
C THR A 97 -0.28 21.99 0.42
N ASN A 98 -0.38 22.23 -0.89
CA ASN A 98 0.35 21.44 -1.88
C ASN A 98 1.87 21.72 -1.78
N VAL A 99 2.63 20.70 -1.40
CA VAL A 99 4.09 20.74 -1.22
C VAL A 99 4.85 19.86 -2.22
N GLU A 100 4.25 19.52 -3.36
CA GLU A 100 4.82 18.59 -4.35
C GLU A 100 6.29 18.90 -4.68
N GLY A 101 6.60 20.11 -5.12
CA GLY A 101 7.95 20.50 -5.46
C GLY A 101 8.94 20.45 -4.27
N LYS A 102 8.46 20.80 -3.06
CA LYS A 102 9.28 20.70 -1.84
C LYS A 102 9.52 19.25 -1.44
N MET A 103 8.51 18.40 -1.58
CA MET A 103 8.60 16.96 -1.32
C MET A 103 9.62 16.31 -2.26
N VAL A 104 9.54 16.58 -3.57
CA VAL A 104 10.50 16.07 -4.55
C VAL A 104 11.91 16.56 -4.23
N ALA A 105 12.09 17.83 -3.88
CA ALA A 105 13.39 18.37 -3.48
C ALA A 105 13.94 17.71 -2.21
N ALA A 106 13.07 17.44 -1.23
CA ALA A 106 13.45 16.72 0.00
C ALA A 106 13.91 15.30 -0.30
N LEU A 107 13.16 14.54 -1.09
CA LEU A 107 13.51 13.17 -1.47
C LEU A 107 14.86 13.11 -2.23
N ARG A 108 15.13 14.08 -3.12
CA ARG A 108 16.45 14.18 -3.77
C ARG A 108 17.58 14.42 -2.76
N ARG A 109 17.35 15.25 -1.75
CA ARG A 109 18.33 15.53 -0.69
C ARG A 109 18.55 14.34 0.23
N LEU A 110 17.57 13.45 0.37
CA LEU A 110 17.72 12.20 1.11
C LEU A 110 18.57 11.16 0.37
N GLY A 111 18.83 11.36 -0.92
CA GLY A 111 19.70 10.49 -1.70
C GLY A 111 19.00 9.58 -2.70
N PHE A 112 17.69 9.74 -2.92
CA PHE A 112 16.99 8.96 -3.95
C PHE A 112 17.47 9.36 -5.35
N ASP A 113 17.82 8.37 -6.18
CA ASP A 113 18.30 8.57 -7.55
C ASP A 113 17.22 9.12 -8.49
N LYS A 114 15.99 8.60 -8.35
CA LYS A 114 14.83 9.07 -9.11
C LYS A 114 13.57 9.13 -8.24
N ILE A 115 12.76 10.13 -8.52
CA ILE A 115 11.46 10.32 -7.89
C ILE A 115 10.40 10.24 -8.99
N PHE A 116 9.44 9.35 -8.80
CA PHE A 116 8.31 9.15 -9.69
C PHE A 116 7.01 9.58 -9.00
N ASP A 117 6.02 9.94 -9.79
CA ASP A 117 4.67 10.18 -9.33
C ASP A 117 3.80 8.94 -9.58
N THR A 118 3.13 8.46 -8.55
CA THR A 118 2.19 7.34 -8.69
C THR A 118 0.99 7.71 -9.59
N ASP A 119 0.70 9.00 -9.80
CA ASP A 119 -0.36 9.44 -10.73
C ASP A 119 -0.09 9.00 -12.16
N PHE A 120 1.17 8.95 -12.60
CA PHE A 120 1.52 8.38 -13.92
C PHE A 120 1.05 6.92 -14.04
N ALA A 121 1.26 6.14 -12.99
CA ALA A 121 0.83 4.74 -12.97
C ALA A 121 -0.69 4.62 -12.77
N ALA A 122 -1.33 5.62 -12.15
CA ALA A 122 -2.78 5.68 -12.06
C ALA A 122 -3.41 5.94 -13.44
N ASP A 123 -2.82 6.81 -14.25
CA ASP A 123 -3.24 7.01 -15.64
C ASP A 123 -3.12 5.72 -16.45
N LEU A 124 -2.02 4.99 -16.28
CA LEU A 124 -1.84 3.67 -16.91
C LEU A 124 -2.91 2.68 -16.44
N THR A 125 -3.19 2.65 -15.13
CA THR A 125 -4.26 1.78 -14.57
C THR A 125 -5.62 2.11 -15.17
N ILE A 126 -5.96 3.40 -15.34
CA ILE A 126 -7.23 3.83 -15.92
C ILE A 126 -7.36 3.32 -17.36
N VAL A 127 -6.30 3.41 -18.17
CA VAL A 127 -6.30 2.93 -19.55
C VAL A 127 -6.49 1.41 -19.60
N GLU A 128 -5.77 0.66 -18.79
CA GLU A 128 -5.87 -0.80 -18.77
C GLU A 128 -7.23 -1.28 -18.22
N GLU A 129 -7.75 -0.68 -17.15
CA GLU A 129 -9.07 -1.01 -16.62
C GLU A 129 -10.19 -0.64 -17.61
N ALA A 130 -10.05 0.47 -18.34
CA ALA A 130 -11.01 0.85 -19.38
C ALA A 130 -11.02 -0.18 -20.52
N ASN A 131 -9.85 -0.65 -20.95
CA ASN A 131 -9.74 -1.72 -21.94
C ASN A 131 -10.36 -3.01 -21.43
N GLU A 132 -10.07 -3.42 -20.20
CA GLU A 132 -10.68 -4.60 -19.57
C GLU A 132 -12.20 -4.49 -19.52
N LEU A 133 -12.75 -3.33 -19.14
CA LEU A 133 -14.19 -3.12 -19.10
C LEU A 133 -14.83 -3.26 -20.48
N VAL A 134 -14.22 -2.68 -21.53
CA VAL A 134 -14.69 -2.80 -22.90
C VAL A 134 -14.66 -4.25 -23.37
N GLU A 135 -13.61 -4.98 -23.02
CA GLU A 135 -13.47 -6.41 -23.32
C GLU A 135 -14.56 -7.25 -22.62
N ARG A 136 -14.81 -7.00 -21.34
CA ARG A 136 -15.88 -7.67 -20.58
C ARG A 136 -17.26 -7.41 -21.20
N ILE A 137 -17.55 -6.17 -21.62
CA ILE A 137 -18.82 -5.83 -22.28
C ILE A 137 -18.95 -6.57 -23.63
N LYS A 138 -17.90 -6.58 -24.46
CA LYS A 138 -17.94 -7.21 -25.79
C LYS A 138 -18.06 -8.73 -25.71
N ASN A 139 -17.43 -9.35 -24.71
CA ASN A 139 -17.34 -10.81 -24.60
C ASN A 139 -18.32 -11.41 -23.58
N ASN A 140 -19.32 -10.64 -23.11
CA ASN A 140 -20.27 -11.04 -22.07
C ASN A 140 -19.55 -11.54 -20.78
N GLY A 141 -18.47 -10.85 -20.39
CA GLY A 141 -17.75 -11.13 -19.16
C GLY A 141 -18.52 -10.65 -17.91
N THR A 142 -17.96 -10.93 -16.72
CA THR A 142 -18.59 -10.62 -15.45
C THR A 142 -18.71 -9.11 -15.21
N LEU A 143 -19.96 -8.66 -14.97
CA LEU A 143 -20.29 -7.27 -14.66
C LEU A 143 -21.19 -7.22 -13.40
N PRO A 144 -21.18 -6.12 -12.60
CA PRO A 144 -20.31 -4.95 -12.76
C PRO A 144 -18.83 -5.28 -12.53
N MET A 145 -17.93 -4.56 -13.19
CA MET A 145 -16.51 -4.61 -12.89
C MET A 145 -16.21 -3.65 -11.74
N ILE A 146 -15.45 -4.11 -10.76
CA ILE A 146 -15.04 -3.36 -9.57
C ILE A 146 -13.52 -3.21 -9.60
N THR A 147 -13.00 -2.01 -9.34
CA THR A 147 -11.56 -1.76 -9.33
C THR A 147 -10.87 -2.48 -8.17
N SER A 148 -9.60 -2.89 -8.39
CA SER A 148 -8.80 -3.68 -7.46
C SER A 148 -7.59 -2.91 -6.88
N CYS A 149 -7.54 -1.59 -7.02
CA CYS A 149 -6.41 -0.76 -6.60
C CYS A 149 -6.22 -0.66 -5.07
N SER A 150 -7.25 -0.99 -4.27
CA SER A 150 -7.20 -1.00 -2.81
C SER A 150 -6.95 -2.41 -2.27
N PRO A 151 -5.75 -2.71 -1.75
CA PRO A 151 -5.44 -4.06 -1.27
C PRO A 151 -6.24 -4.45 -0.01
N GLY A 152 -6.68 -3.48 0.79
CA GLY A 152 -7.60 -3.74 1.89
C GLY A 152 -8.96 -4.23 1.42
N TRP A 153 -9.49 -3.62 0.33
CA TRP A 153 -10.72 -4.07 -0.32
C TRP A 153 -10.57 -5.47 -0.93
N VAL A 154 -9.51 -5.69 -1.70
CA VAL A 154 -9.24 -7.00 -2.31
C VAL A 154 -9.19 -8.08 -1.24
N LYS A 155 -8.44 -7.86 -0.16
CA LYS A 155 -8.33 -8.79 0.95
C LYS A 155 -9.66 -8.99 1.70
N PHE A 156 -10.46 -7.94 1.86
CA PHE A 156 -11.80 -8.04 2.41
C PHE A 156 -12.71 -8.93 1.53
N CYS A 157 -12.64 -8.75 0.22
CA CYS A 157 -13.36 -9.56 -0.74
C CYS A 157 -12.92 -11.04 -0.66
N GLU A 158 -11.61 -11.30 -0.64
CA GLU A 158 -11.05 -12.66 -0.53
C GLU A 158 -11.56 -13.41 0.72
N TYR A 159 -11.69 -12.71 1.85
CA TYR A 159 -12.10 -13.34 3.10
C TYR A 159 -13.61 -13.46 3.29
N TYR A 160 -14.36 -12.45 2.89
CA TYR A 160 -15.76 -12.33 3.26
C TYR A 160 -16.73 -12.46 2.08
N TYR A 161 -16.25 -12.24 0.85
CA TYR A 161 -17.06 -12.26 -0.37
C TYR A 161 -16.33 -12.95 -1.53
N PRO A 162 -15.88 -14.21 -1.37
CA PRO A 162 -15.10 -14.88 -2.41
C PRO A 162 -15.84 -14.99 -3.75
N ASP A 163 -17.16 -15.07 -3.73
CA ASP A 163 -18.01 -15.11 -4.93
C ASP A 163 -17.97 -13.80 -5.74
N MET A 164 -17.47 -12.71 -5.15
CA MET A 164 -17.31 -11.41 -5.81
C MET A 164 -15.94 -11.24 -6.49
N LEU A 165 -15.02 -12.17 -6.33
CA LEU A 165 -13.66 -12.04 -6.88
C LEU A 165 -13.65 -11.91 -8.41
N GLU A 166 -14.56 -12.58 -9.11
CA GLU A 166 -14.67 -12.47 -10.57
C GLU A 166 -15.08 -11.06 -11.04
N HIS A 167 -15.71 -10.27 -10.15
CA HIS A 167 -16.06 -8.88 -10.43
C HIS A 167 -14.88 -7.92 -10.30
N LEU A 168 -13.81 -8.31 -9.61
CA LEU A 168 -12.64 -7.46 -9.47
C LEU A 168 -11.91 -7.30 -10.81
N SER A 169 -11.37 -6.11 -11.05
CA SER A 169 -10.43 -5.90 -12.15
C SER A 169 -9.19 -6.78 -11.97
N THR A 170 -8.67 -7.29 -13.07
CA THR A 170 -7.42 -8.07 -13.10
C THR A 170 -6.18 -7.19 -13.11
N CYS A 171 -6.37 -5.86 -13.22
CA CYS A 171 -5.28 -4.91 -13.25
C CYS A 171 -4.56 -4.80 -11.90
N LYS A 172 -3.26 -4.62 -11.97
CA LYS A 172 -2.44 -4.26 -10.81
C LYS A 172 -2.84 -2.87 -10.30
N SER A 173 -2.63 -2.63 -9.00
CA SER A 173 -2.79 -1.27 -8.46
C SER A 173 -1.78 -0.29 -9.08
N PRO A 174 -2.04 1.03 -9.05
CA PRO A 174 -1.07 2.03 -9.52
C PRO A 174 0.32 1.88 -8.90
N GLN A 175 0.40 1.54 -7.62
CA GLN A 175 1.70 1.26 -6.98
C GLN A 175 2.42 0.08 -7.65
N GLN A 176 1.72 -1.00 -7.89
CA GLN A 176 2.30 -2.21 -8.51
C GLN A 176 2.58 -2.00 -9.99
N MET A 177 1.75 -1.24 -10.70
CA MET A 177 2.03 -0.86 -12.09
C MET A 177 3.28 0.00 -12.19
N ALA A 178 3.45 1.00 -11.31
CA ALA A 178 4.69 1.78 -11.24
C ALA A 178 5.90 0.88 -10.98
N GLY A 179 5.81 -0.03 -10.00
CA GLY A 179 6.86 -0.99 -9.71
C GLY A 179 7.24 -1.85 -10.92
N ALA A 180 6.24 -2.38 -11.62
CA ALA A 180 6.45 -3.19 -12.82
C ALA A 180 7.14 -2.37 -13.93
N VAL A 181 6.67 -1.16 -14.22
CA VAL A 181 7.26 -0.27 -15.25
C VAL A 181 8.68 0.15 -14.86
N ILE A 182 8.94 0.41 -13.58
CA ILE A 182 10.29 0.73 -13.07
C ILE A 182 11.23 -0.46 -13.27
N LYS A 183 10.81 -1.67 -12.90
CA LYS A 183 11.64 -2.88 -12.99
C LYS A 183 11.81 -3.41 -14.43
N THR A 184 11.00 -2.97 -15.38
CA THR A 184 11.08 -3.39 -16.77
C THR A 184 11.53 -2.24 -17.67
N TYR A 185 10.62 -1.37 -18.08
CA TYR A 185 10.89 -0.31 -19.06
C TYR A 185 11.96 0.69 -18.59
N TYR A 186 11.87 1.18 -17.34
CA TYR A 186 12.87 2.13 -16.84
C TYR A 186 14.23 1.48 -16.68
N ALA A 187 14.29 0.26 -16.14
CA ALA A 187 15.52 -0.51 -15.99
C ALA A 187 16.24 -0.70 -17.35
N ASP A 188 15.50 -1.16 -18.37
CA ASP A 188 15.99 -1.33 -19.73
C ASP A 188 16.51 0.00 -20.33
N LYS A 189 15.71 1.05 -20.24
CA LYS A 189 16.06 2.38 -20.77
C LYS A 189 17.31 2.97 -20.14
N MET A 190 17.54 2.68 -18.86
CA MET A 190 18.71 3.16 -18.12
C MET A 190 19.91 2.21 -18.19
N GLY A 191 19.73 0.99 -18.70
CA GLY A 191 20.74 -0.05 -18.74
C GLY A 191 21.14 -0.56 -17.35
N ILE A 192 20.18 -0.60 -16.41
CA ILE A 192 20.38 -1.04 -15.03
C ILE A 192 19.75 -2.42 -14.84
N ASP A 193 20.45 -3.35 -14.19
CA ASP A 193 19.86 -4.64 -13.85
C ASP A 193 18.66 -4.40 -12.87
N PRO A 194 17.47 -4.91 -13.17
CA PRO A 194 16.31 -4.80 -12.28
C PRO A 194 16.58 -5.21 -10.80
N LYS A 195 17.53 -6.13 -10.57
CA LYS A 195 17.93 -6.57 -9.22
C LYS A 195 18.65 -5.49 -8.42
N ASP A 196 19.29 -4.54 -9.11
CA ASP A 196 19.99 -3.45 -8.47
C ASP A 196 19.09 -2.23 -8.24
N ILE A 197 17.89 -2.24 -8.77
CA ILE A 197 16.88 -1.22 -8.51
C ILE A 197 16.11 -1.55 -7.24
N VAL A 198 16.14 -0.66 -6.27
CA VAL A 198 15.25 -0.70 -5.09
C VAL A 198 14.10 0.29 -5.30
N SER A 199 12.90 -0.22 -5.46
CA SER A 199 11.70 0.61 -5.63
C SER A 199 11.03 0.86 -4.28
N VAL A 200 10.95 2.12 -3.89
CA VAL A 200 10.36 2.58 -2.62
C VAL A 200 9.03 3.28 -2.91
N SER A 201 8.04 3.09 -2.03
CA SER A 201 6.77 3.81 -2.09
C SER A 201 6.57 4.66 -0.84
N VAL A 202 6.32 5.95 -1.02
CA VAL A 202 5.87 6.86 0.05
C VAL A 202 4.36 7.01 -0.09
N ILE A 203 3.64 6.30 0.77
CA ILE A 203 2.20 6.10 0.62
C ILE A 203 1.53 5.97 1.99
N PRO A 204 0.34 6.54 2.24
CA PRO A 204 -0.30 6.51 3.56
C PRO A 204 -1.05 5.21 3.87
N CYS A 205 -1.17 4.30 2.91
CA CYS A 205 -1.97 3.09 3.02
C CYS A 205 -1.15 1.94 3.61
N THR A 206 -1.49 1.49 4.83
CA THR A 206 -0.81 0.37 5.49
C THR A 206 -1.03 -0.97 4.78
N ALA A 207 -2.18 -1.17 4.12
CA ALA A 207 -2.46 -2.38 3.35
C ALA A 207 -1.53 -2.53 2.13
N LYS A 208 -0.92 -1.45 1.64
CA LYS A 208 0.09 -1.51 0.57
C LYS A 208 1.36 -2.26 0.99
N LYS A 209 1.68 -2.28 2.29
CA LYS A 209 2.78 -3.12 2.81
C LYS A 209 2.47 -4.63 2.69
N PHE A 210 1.21 -5.00 2.80
CA PHE A 210 0.79 -6.37 2.52
C PHE A 210 0.83 -6.67 1.02
N GLU A 211 0.36 -5.73 0.18
CA GLU A 211 0.32 -5.90 -1.28
C GLU A 211 1.70 -6.20 -1.88
N ILE A 212 2.75 -5.48 -1.45
CA ILE A 212 4.11 -5.69 -1.96
C ILE A 212 4.73 -7.04 -1.57
N GLY A 213 4.14 -7.73 -0.61
CA GLY A 213 4.57 -9.07 -0.19
C GLY A 213 3.77 -10.23 -0.81
N ARG A 214 2.83 -9.93 -1.72
CA ARG A 214 2.02 -10.96 -2.39
C ARG A 214 2.80 -11.60 -3.52
N GLU A 215 2.85 -12.93 -3.53
CA GLU A 215 3.52 -13.71 -4.59
C GLU A 215 2.87 -13.51 -5.96
N ASP A 216 1.54 -13.36 -6.01
CA ASP A 216 0.79 -13.11 -7.24
C ASP A 216 1.03 -11.72 -7.85
N GLN A 217 1.76 -10.84 -7.16
CA GLN A 217 2.12 -9.52 -7.64
C GLN A 217 3.58 -9.41 -8.13
N SER A 218 4.38 -10.47 -8.00
CA SER A 218 5.84 -10.46 -8.22
C SER A 218 6.28 -10.66 -9.69
N ALA A 219 5.41 -10.46 -10.67
CA ALA A 219 5.68 -10.74 -12.10
C ALA A 219 6.86 -9.94 -12.70
N ALA A 220 7.30 -8.86 -12.08
CA ALA A 220 8.44 -8.04 -12.54
C ALA A 220 9.69 -8.15 -11.64
N GLY A 221 9.74 -9.10 -10.73
CA GLY A 221 10.83 -9.35 -9.79
C GLY A 221 10.67 -8.70 -8.43
#